data_9c42afa757d928429c1ab22ca1e8fd8c
#
_entry.id   9c42afa757d928429c1ab22ca1e8fd8c
#
_cell.length_a   1.000
_cell.length_b   1.000
_cell.length_c   1.000
_cell.angle_alpha   90.00
_cell.angle_beta   90.00
_cell.angle_gamma   90.00
#
_symmetry.space_group_name_H-M   'P 1'
#
loop_
_entity.id
_entity.type
_entity.pdbx_description
1 polymer ?
#
loop_
_entity_poly.entity_id
_entity_poly.type
_entity_poly.pdbx_seq_one_letter_code
_entity_poly.pdbx_strand_id
1 'polypeptide(L)'
;EKAIDMMRHRYNLIGHIPSKKPTVEGNIRLPIVDMDVDYDIALSIQYDRIIKNPVNCFNVHTGLLPEYGGTNILDYSIKNREKEQGITLHKMTNRLDFGPIISKSTYPVFEGDKACDLYKRLLCIGPNFVLLGLELLESLSVEKIERCYTKEPTLYKRGEFKISEEMRSLK
;
A
#
# COMPACT_ATOMS: atom_id res chain seq x y z
N GLU A 1 -10.79 -6.20 2.65
CA GLU A 1 -11.87 -7.19 2.49
C GLU A 1 -12.39 -7.18 1.05
N LYS A 2 -12.94 -6.06 0.52
CA LYS A 2 -13.48 -5.97 -0.85
C LYS A 2 -12.48 -6.41 -1.93
N ALA A 3 -11.21 -6.00 -1.85
CA ALA A 3 -10.19 -6.42 -2.80
C ALA A 3 -9.95 -7.95 -2.75
N ILE A 4 -9.92 -8.52 -1.55
CA ILE A 4 -9.76 -9.97 -1.33
C ILE A 4 -10.92 -10.74 -1.97
N ASP A 5 -12.15 -10.29 -1.77
CA ASP A 5 -13.33 -10.95 -2.34
C ASP A 5 -13.32 -10.91 -3.87
N MET A 6 -12.87 -9.81 -4.46
CA MET A 6 -12.71 -9.70 -5.92
C MET A 6 -11.63 -10.63 -6.47
N MET A 7 -10.57 -10.90 -5.70
CA MET A 7 -9.43 -11.73 -6.14
C MET A 7 -9.65 -13.24 -5.95
N ARG A 8 -10.51 -13.67 -5.01
CA ARG A 8 -10.68 -15.10 -4.65
C ARG A 8 -11.06 -16.01 -5.81
N HIS A 9 -11.74 -15.49 -6.80
CA HIS A 9 -12.17 -16.28 -7.97
C HIS A 9 -11.03 -16.56 -8.95
N ARG A 10 -9.94 -15.80 -8.86
CA ARG A 10 -8.82 -15.89 -9.82
C ARG A 10 -7.53 -16.40 -9.18
N TYR A 11 -7.32 -16.12 -7.88
CA TYR A 11 -6.06 -16.38 -7.20
C TYR A 11 -6.26 -17.30 -5.99
N ASN A 12 -5.27 -18.17 -5.75
CA ASN A 12 -5.14 -18.89 -4.49
C ASN A 12 -4.53 -17.95 -3.45
N LEU A 13 -5.37 -17.32 -2.63
CA LEU A 13 -4.97 -16.30 -1.68
C LEU A 13 -4.60 -16.91 -0.32
N ILE A 14 -3.43 -16.58 0.14
CA ILE A 14 -2.98 -16.80 1.52
C ILE A 14 -2.64 -15.45 2.14
N GLY A 15 -2.66 -15.34 3.46
CA GLY A 15 -2.37 -14.10 4.16
C GLY A 15 -1.33 -14.28 5.25
N HIS A 16 -0.52 -13.26 5.49
CA HIS A 16 0.36 -13.16 6.64
C HIS A 16 0.04 -11.89 7.43
N ILE A 17 -0.14 -12.03 8.75
CA ILE A 17 -0.40 -10.91 9.66
C ILE A 17 0.71 -10.91 10.71
N PRO A 18 1.53 -9.84 10.79
CA PRO A 18 2.71 -9.81 11.66
C PRO A 18 2.38 -9.70 13.16
N SER A 19 1.16 -9.32 13.49
CA SER A 19 0.70 -9.12 14.86
C SER A 19 -0.15 -10.29 15.33
N LYS A 20 0.08 -10.76 16.58
CA LYS A 20 -0.77 -11.77 17.23
C LYS A 20 -2.22 -11.31 17.49
N LYS A 21 -2.49 -10.01 17.32
CA LYS A 21 -3.84 -9.42 17.36
C LYS A 21 -4.05 -8.72 16.03
N PRO A 22 -4.89 -9.25 15.14
CA PRO A 22 -5.29 -8.52 13.95
C PRO A 22 -5.93 -7.20 14.39
N THR A 23 -5.44 -6.08 13.87
CA THR A 23 -6.00 -4.75 14.13
C THR A 23 -7.30 -4.51 13.38
N VAL A 24 -7.74 -5.47 12.59
CA VAL A 24 -8.97 -5.43 11.82
C VAL A 24 -9.90 -6.53 12.33
N GLU A 25 -10.94 -6.16 13.05
CA GLU A 25 -12.11 -7.00 13.26
C GLU A 25 -12.89 -7.09 11.94
N GLY A 26 -12.40 -7.90 11.04
CA GLY A 26 -13.05 -8.20 9.77
C GLY A 26 -13.10 -9.72 9.57
N ASN A 27 -14.13 -10.20 8.90
CA ASN A 27 -14.26 -11.61 8.50
C ASN A 27 -13.29 -11.95 7.35
N ILE A 28 -11.99 -11.64 7.49
CA ILE A 28 -10.99 -12.04 6.51
C ILE A 28 -10.84 -13.55 6.60
N ARG A 29 -11.50 -14.26 5.69
CA ARG A 29 -11.46 -15.73 5.58
C ARG A 29 -10.33 -16.17 4.66
N LEU A 30 -9.09 -15.76 4.96
CA LEU A 30 -7.91 -16.26 4.27
C LEU A 30 -7.16 -17.23 5.19
N PRO A 31 -6.58 -18.30 4.65
CA PRO A 31 -5.59 -19.07 5.38
C PRO A 31 -4.46 -18.13 5.81
N ILE A 32 -4.17 -18.07 7.10
CA ILE A 32 -3.06 -17.29 7.64
C ILE A 32 -1.87 -18.22 7.81
N VAL A 33 -0.75 -17.81 7.23
CA VAL A 33 0.49 -18.60 7.18
C VAL A 33 1.68 -17.80 7.69
N ASP A 34 2.76 -18.47 8.01
CA ASP A 34 4.04 -17.83 8.31
C ASP A 34 4.73 -17.36 7.03
N MET A 35 5.75 -16.49 7.15
CA MET A 35 6.42 -15.86 6.00
C MET A 35 7.33 -16.78 5.19
N ASP A 36 7.50 -18.04 5.59
CA ASP A 36 8.37 -19.04 4.97
C ASP A 36 7.64 -19.95 3.97
N VAL A 37 6.41 -19.59 3.59
CA VAL A 37 5.68 -20.33 2.57
C VAL A 37 6.08 -19.87 1.15
N ASP A 38 5.98 -20.79 0.20
CA ASP A 38 6.16 -20.49 -1.22
C ASP A 38 4.99 -19.66 -1.76
N TYR A 39 5.31 -18.65 -2.56
CA TYR A 39 4.35 -17.79 -3.25
C TYR A 39 4.89 -17.30 -4.59
N ASP A 40 4.02 -17.05 -5.53
CA ASP A 40 4.38 -16.48 -6.83
C ASP A 40 4.58 -14.96 -6.72
N ILE A 41 3.65 -14.27 -6.04
CA ILE A 41 3.67 -12.83 -5.81
C ILE A 41 3.21 -12.55 -4.38
N ALA A 42 3.93 -11.69 -3.67
CA ALA A 42 3.51 -11.14 -2.39
C ALA A 42 3.14 -9.67 -2.51
N LEU A 43 1.95 -9.30 -2.00
CA LEU A 43 1.52 -7.91 -1.87
C LEU A 43 1.56 -7.49 -0.40
N SER A 44 2.34 -6.46 -0.11
CA SER A 44 2.32 -5.74 1.15
C SER A 44 1.25 -4.65 1.10
N ILE A 45 0.28 -4.69 2.01
CA ILE A 45 -0.79 -3.68 2.12
C ILE A 45 -0.83 -3.22 3.57
N GLN A 46 -0.37 -2.00 3.82
CA GLN A 46 -0.27 -1.42 5.18
C GLN A 46 0.45 -2.35 6.20
N TYR A 47 1.44 -3.08 5.73
CA TYR A 47 2.22 -4.00 6.53
C TYR A 47 3.25 -3.21 7.36
N ASP A 48 3.32 -3.45 8.66
CA ASP A 48 4.08 -2.64 9.62
C ASP A 48 5.51 -3.13 9.89
N ARG A 49 5.98 -4.14 9.16
CA ARG A 49 7.32 -4.71 9.31
C ARG A 49 8.12 -4.64 8.02
N ILE A 50 9.44 -4.56 8.17
CA ILE A 50 10.37 -4.66 7.04
C ILE A 50 10.52 -6.14 6.67
N ILE A 51 10.25 -6.45 5.41
CA ILE A 51 10.52 -7.77 4.83
C ILE A 51 11.98 -7.76 4.36
N LYS A 52 12.79 -8.64 4.93
CA LYS A 52 14.20 -8.80 4.53
C LYS A 52 14.28 -9.62 3.24
N ASN A 53 15.12 -9.16 2.31
CA ASN A 53 15.35 -9.82 1.01
C ASN A 53 14.03 -10.15 0.28
N PRO A 54 13.21 -9.14 -0.03
CA PRO A 54 11.91 -9.35 -0.65
C PRO A 54 12.08 -9.88 -2.08
N VAL A 55 11.63 -11.11 -2.33
CA VAL A 55 11.60 -11.73 -3.66
C VAL A 55 10.17 -11.70 -4.17
N ASN A 56 9.94 -11.18 -5.37
CA ASN A 56 8.60 -11.00 -5.95
C ASN A 56 7.60 -10.31 -5.01
N CYS A 57 8.11 -9.40 -4.16
CA CYS A 57 7.31 -8.64 -3.20
C CYS A 57 7.05 -7.24 -3.74
N PHE A 58 5.81 -6.82 -3.65
CA PHE A 58 5.35 -5.50 -4.08
C PHE A 58 4.61 -4.82 -2.94
N ASN A 59 4.77 -3.51 -2.81
CA ASN A 59 4.06 -2.73 -1.80
C ASN A 59 3.01 -1.85 -2.44
N VAL A 60 1.82 -1.89 -1.87
CA VAL A 60 0.72 -0.96 -2.15
C VAL A 60 0.84 0.17 -1.13
N HIS A 61 1.63 1.18 -1.48
CA HIS A 61 1.93 2.33 -0.65
C HIS A 61 0.81 3.37 -0.74
N THR A 62 0.39 3.90 0.41
CA THR A 62 -0.73 4.85 0.54
C THR A 62 -0.31 6.29 0.31
N GLY A 63 0.56 6.53 -0.66
CA GLY A 63 1.07 7.84 -1.05
C GLY A 63 1.62 7.82 -2.46
N LEU A 64 1.83 9.01 -3.01
CA LEU A 64 2.48 9.19 -4.30
C LEU A 64 4.00 9.12 -4.13
N LEU A 65 4.61 8.00 -4.55
CA LEU A 65 6.07 7.89 -4.62
C LEU A 65 6.60 8.54 -5.91
N PRO A 66 7.79 9.12 -5.87
CA PRO A 66 8.73 9.21 -4.75
C PRO A 66 8.48 10.37 -3.78
N GLU A 67 7.51 11.22 -4.03
CA GLU A 67 7.29 12.47 -3.29
C GLU A 67 6.84 12.23 -1.84
N TYR A 68 6.05 11.16 -1.61
CA TYR A 68 5.40 10.86 -0.33
C TYR A 68 5.65 9.43 0.13
N GLY A 69 6.86 9.13 0.62
CA GLY A 69 7.22 7.88 1.29
C GLY A 69 7.18 7.99 2.82
N GLY A 70 7.24 6.86 3.51
CA GLY A 70 7.27 6.79 4.97
C GLY A 70 5.89 6.70 5.62
N THR A 71 5.68 7.45 6.68
CA THR A 71 4.47 7.37 7.51
C THR A 71 3.76 8.72 7.66
N ASN A 72 2.48 8.70 8.06
CA ASN A 72 1.63 9.91 8.24
C ASN A 72 1.53 10.79 6.97
N ILE A 73 1.70 10.20 5.81
CA ILE A 73 1.80 10.93 4.54
C ILE A 73 0.53 11.71 4.19
N LEU A 74 -0.65 11.26 4.62
CA LEU A 74 -1.90 11.98 4.39
C LEU A 74 -1.93 13.30 5.19
N ASP A 75 -1.44 13.26 6.44
CA ASP A 75 -1.31 14.47 7.27
C ASP A 75 -0.28 15.45 6.67
N TYR A 76 0.86 14.92 6.18
CA TYR A 76 1.86 15.74 5.50
C TYR A 76 1.33 16.35 4.20
N SER A 77 0.50 15.62 3.44
CA SER A 77 -0.15 16.15 2.24
C SER A 77 -1.03 17.36 2.56
N ILE A 78 -1.82 17.28 3.63
CA ILE A 78 -2.63 18.42 4.10
C ILE A 78 -1.74 19.59 4.55
N LYS A 79 -0.71 19.31 5.37
CA LYS A 79 0.24 20.32 5.83
C LYS A 79 0.93 21.04 4.67
N ASN A 80 1.31 20.31 3.63
CA ASN A 80 1.99 20.82 2.46
C ASN A 80 1.02 21.46 1.44
N ARG A 81 -0.29 21.45 1.71
CA ARG A 81 -1.33 21.99 0.82
C ARG A 81 -1.31 21.37 -0.57
N GLU A 82 -1.08 20.05 -0.64
CA GLU A 82 -1.13 19.34 -1.90
C GLU A 82 -2.53 19.44 -2.54
N LYS A 83 -2.58 19.37 -3.86
CA LYS A 83 -3.83 19.40 -4.62
C LYS A 83 -4.31 18.01 -4.99
N GLU A 84 -3.40 17.04 -4.93
CA GLU A 84 -3.70 15.63 -5.15
C GLU A 84 -2.84 14.75 -4.24
N GLN A 85 -3.34 13.56 -3.95
CA GLN A 85 -2.64 12.48 -3.30
C GLN A 85 -3.05 11.17 -3.96
N GLY A 86 -2.44 10.04 -3.58
CA GLY A 86 -2.77 8.80 -4.26
C GLY A 86 -2.23 7.55 -3.60
N ILE A 87 -2.14 6.53 -4.43
CA ILE A 87 -1.67 5.20 -4.09
C ILE A 87 -0.63 4.77 -5.12
N THR A 88 0.42 4.09 -4.69
CA THR A 88 1.51 3.63 -5.54
C THR A 88 1.75 2.13 -5.35
N LEU A 89 1.80 1.39 -6.45
CA LEU A 89 2.32 0.02 -6.49
C LEU A 89 3.78 0.07 -6.92
N HIS A 90 4.69 -0.45 -6.10
CA HIS A 90 6.11 -0.52 -6.42
C HIS A 90 6.72 -1.86 -5.98
N LYS A 91 7.79 -2.28 -6.65
CA LYS A 91 8.59 -3.44 -6.22
C LYS A 91 9.30 -3.10 -4.91
N MET A 92 9.26 -4.02 -3.96
CA MET A 92 9.98 -3.84 -2.70
C MET A 92 11.48 -4.12 -2.86
N THR A 93 12.26 -3.41 -2.09
CA THR A 93 13.70 -3.62 -1.91
C THR A 93 14.03 -3.66 -0.42
N ASN A 94 15.30 -3.79 -0.05
CA ASN A 94 15.74 -3.69 1.33
C ASN A 94 15.68 -2.25 1.90
N ARG A 95 15.17 -1.29 1.12
CA ARG A 95 15.03 0.11 1.50
C ARG A 95 13.55 0.49 1.54
N LEU A 96 13.18 1.27 2.56
CA LEU A 96 11.79 1.71 2.77
C LEU A 96 11.29 2.53 1.58
N ASP A 97 10.13 2.17 1.06
CA ASP A 97 9.40 2.84 -0.03
C ASP A 97 10.27 3.19 -1.25
N PHE A 98 11.31 2.41 -1.47
CA PHE A 98 12.24 2.53 -2.58
C PHE A 98 12.20 1.28 -3.46
N GLY A 99 12.06 1.51 -4.76
CA GLY A 99 12.08 0.45 -5.78
C GLY A 99 11.31 0.86 -7.03
N PRO A 100 11.35 0.03 -8.08
CA PRO A 100 10.65 0.28 -9.34
C PRO A 100 9.15 0.54 -9.12
N ILE A 101 8.67 1.69 -9.60
CA ILE A 101 7.26 2.10 -9.53
C ILE A 101 6.53 1.49 -10.71
N ILE A 102 5.56 0.63 -10.43
CA ILE A 102 4.78 -0.11 -11.43
C ILE A 102 3.55 0.68 -11.88
N SER A 103 2.82 1.22 -10.92
CA SER A 103 1.59 1.96 -11.19
C SER A 103 1.29 2.97 -10.08
N LYS A 104 0.55 4.00 -10.44
CA LYS A 104 0.01 5.02 -9.52
C LYS A 104 -1.44 5.33 -9.87
N SER A 105 -2.21 5.72 -8.86
CA SER A 105 -3.54 6.32 -9.04
C SER A 105 -3.69 7.48 -8.09
N THR A 106 -4.30 8.57 -8.56
CA THR A 106 -4.46 9.81 -7.79
C THR A 106 -5.91 10.08 -7.43
N TYR A 107 -6.10 10.89 -6.41
CA TYR A 107 -7.38 11.50 -6.03
C TYR A 107 -7.16 12.94 -5.58
N PRO A 108 -8.17 13.83 -5.74
CA PRO A 108 -8.04 15.23 -5.37
C PRO A 108 -7.98 15.41 -3.85
N VAL A 109 -7.26 16.46 -3.44
CA VAL A 109 -7.28 17.02 -2.08
C VAL A 109 -7.98 18.36 -2.15
N PHE A 110 -9.05 18.53 -1.38
CA PHE A 110 -9.83 19.76 -1.34
C PHE A 110 -9.46 20.64 -0.14
N GLU A 111 -9.75 21.92 -0.26
CA GLU A 111 -9.61 22.84 0.86
C GLU A 111 -10.53 22.42 2.02
N GLY A 112 -9.97 22.38 3.22
CA GLY A 112 -10.69 21.91 4.42
C GLY A 112 -10.66 20.41 4.65
N ASP A 113 -10.12 19.60 3.73
CA ASP A 113 -9.93 18.17 3.97
C ASP A 113 -9.05 17.90 5.18
N LYS A 114 -9.36 16.82 5.87
CA LYS A 114 -8.53 16.21 6.90
C LYS A 114 -7.94 14.89 6.38
N ALA A 115 -6.94 14.34 7.07
CA ALA A 115 -6.33 13.07 6.70
C ALA A 115 -7.35 11.91 6.61
N CYS A 116 -8.39 11.93 7.45
CA CYS A 116 -9.47 10.93 7.38
C CYS A 116 -10.28 11.00 6.08
N ASP A 117 -10.46 12.19 5.48
CA ASP A 117 -11.18 12.34 4.22
C ASP A 117 -10.34 11.79 3.05
N LEU A 118 -9.04 12.04 3.08
CA LEU A 118 -8.10 11.44 2.13
C LEU A 118 -8.09 9.92 2.27
N TYR A 119 -8.10 9.41 3.50
CA TYR A 119 -8.14 7.98 3.76
C TYR A 119 -9.42 7.32 3.24
N LYS A 120 -10.59 7.96 3.40
CA LYS A 120 -11.85 7.49 2.82
C LYS A 120 -11.78 7.39 1.29
N ARG A 121 -11.20 8.41 0.61
CA ARG A 121 -10.98 8.37 -0.85
C ARG A 121 -10.05 7.23 -1.25
N LEU A 122 -8.98 7.03 -0.49
CA LEU A 122 -8.07 5.91 -0.69
C LEU A 122 -8.79 4.56 -0.59
N LEU A 123 -9.68 4.38 0.41
CA LEU A 123 -10.47 3.16 0.57
C LEU A 123 -11.44 2.93 -0.61
N CYS A 124 -11.90 3.99 -1.27
CA CYS A 124 -12.75 3.86 -2.45
C CYS A 124 -11.99 3.35 -3.68
N ILE A 125 -10.76 3.82 -3.91
CA ILE A 125 -9.98 3.43 -5.09
C ILE A 125 -9.12 2.18 -4.86
N GLY A 126 -8.69 1.94 -3.64
CA GLY A 126 -7.70 0.91 -3.27
C GLY A 126 -8.04 -0.49 -3.75
N PRO A 127 -9.26 -1.01 -3.56
CA PRO A 127 -9.61 -2.37 -4.00
C PRO A 127 -9.41 -2.59 -5.49
N ASN A 128 -9.90 -1.67 -6.32
CA ASN A 128 -9.73 -1.76 -7.78
C ASN A 128 -8.26 -1.57 -8.19
N PHE A 129 -7.55 -0.68 -7.52
CA PHE A 129 -6.12 -0.46 -7.78
C PHE A 129 -5.29 -1.72 -7.51
N VAL A 130 -5.57 -2.44 -6.42
CA VAL A 130 -4.89 -3.70 -6.08
C VAL A 130 -5.16 -4.77 -7.13
N LEU A 131 -6.42 -4.92 -7.55
CA LEU A 131 -6.81 -5.90 -8.57
C LEU A 131 -6.10 -5.63 -9.91
N LEU A 132 -6.22 -4.40 -10.42
CA LEU A 132 -5.55 -4.00 -11.67
C LEU A 132 -4.03 -4.08 -11.55
N GLY A 133 -3.48 -3.80 -10.37
CA GLY A 133 -2.06 -3.95 -10.07
C GLY A 133 -1.58 -5.38 -10.21
N LEU A 134 -2.34 -6.36 -9.71
CA LEU A 134 -2.03 -7.78 -9.89
C LEU A 134 -2.07 -8.20 -11.37
N GLU A 135 -3.11 -7.82 -12.09
CA GLU A 135 -3.22 -8.09 -13.54
C GLU A 135 -2.05 -7.50 -14.32
N LEU A 136 -1.61 -6.30 -13.94
CA LEU A 136 -0.44 -5.68 -14.55
C LEU A 136 0.84 -6.47 -14.25
N LEU A 137 1.05 -6.89 -13.00
CA LEU A 137 2.22 -7.69 -12.59
C LEU A 137 2.30 -9.02 -13.33
N GLU A 138 1.18 -9.71 -13.55
CA GLU A 138 1.12 -10.93 -14.35
C GLU A 138 1.55 -10.72 -15.81
N SER A 139 1.30 -9.52 -16.35
CA SER A 139 1.63 -9.17 -17.74
C SER A 139 3.07 -8.69 -17.94
N LEU A 140 3.78 -8.34 -16.87
CA LEU A 140 5.12 -7.79 -16.92
C LEU A 140 6.20 -8.85 -16.69
N SER A 141 7.24 -8.85 -17.54
CA SER A 141 8.44 -9.61 -17.24
C SER A 141 9.29 -8.93 -16.15
N VAL A 142 10.16 -9.71 -15.50
CA VAL A 142 11.08 -9.19 -14.46
C VAL A 142 11.92 -8.03 -15.02
N GLU A 143 12.42 -8.15 -16.27
CA GLU A 143 13.24 -7.12 -16.90
C GLU A 143 12.45 -5.82 -17.13
N LYS A 144 11.16 -5.91 -17.47
CA LYS A 144 10.29 -4.74 -17.60
C LYS A 144 10.07 -4.06 -16.25
N ILE A 145 9.86 -4.84 -15.20
CA ILE A 145 9.69 -4.33 -13.84
C ILE A 145 10.97 -3.60 -13.39
N GLU A 146 12.15 -4.18 -13.60
CA GLU A 146 13.43 -3.57 -13.20
C GLU A 146 13.74 -2.26 -13.96
N ARG A 147 13.17 -2.08 -15.14
CA ARG A 147 13.29 -0.84 -15.94
C ARG A 147 12.26 0.23 -15.57
N CYS A 148 11.31 -0.07 -14.70
CA CYS A 148 10.35 0.93 -14.25
C CYS A 148 11.05 2.06 -13.48
N TYR A 149 10.42 3.22 -13.53
CA TYR A 149 10.94 4.44 -12.90
C TYR A 149 11.24 4.22 -11.41
N THR A 150 12.47 4.56 -11.04
CA THR A 150 12.94 4.48 -9.65
C THR A 150 13.62 5.78 -9.28
N LYS A 151 13.22 6.37 -8.17
CA LYS A 151 13.84 7.58 -7.62
C LYS A 151 13.84 7.50 -6.10
N GLU A 152 14.78 8.16 -5.48
CA GLU A 152 14.90 8.29 -4.03
C GLU A 152 13.63 8.93 -3.46
N PRO A 153 12.94 8.30 -2.49
CA PRO A 153 11.73 8.85 -1.91
C PRO A 153 12.03 9.96 -0.90
N THR A 154 11.13 10.93 -0.82
CA THR A 154 11.05 11.82 0.34
C THR A 154 10.36 11.07 1.46
N LEU A 155 11.11 10.72 2.52
CA LEU A 155 10.60 9.92 3.62
C LEU A 155 10.09 10.79 4.78
N TYR A 156 8.80 10.71 5.05
CA TYR A 156 8.18 11.33 6.21
C TYR A 156 8.20 10.40 7.43
N LYS A 157 8.49 10.94 8.60
CA LYS A 157 8.66 10.16 9.84
C LYS A 157 7.42 10.24 10.72
N ARG A 158 7.16 9.14 11.44
CA ARG A 158 6.16 9.10 12.50
C ARG A 158 6.58 10.05 13.64
N GLY A 159 5.66 10.89 14.12
CA GLY A 159 5.90 11.66 15.36
C GLY A 159 5.42 13.11 15.34
N GLU A 160 5.24 13.74 14.17
CA GLU A 160 4.71 15.09 14.10
C GLU A 160 3.18 15.16 14.25
N PHE A 161 2.48 14.07 13.94
CA PHE A 161 1.02 14.00 13.98
C PHE A 161 0.53 12.86 14.87
N LYS A 162 -0.47 13.15 15.71
CA LYS A 162 -1.23 12.14 16.44
C LYS A 162 -2.32 11.59 15.51
N ILE A 163 -2.45 10.27 15.44
CA ILE A 163 -3.56 9.64 14.72
C ILE A 163 -4.86 10.08 15.37
N SER A 164 -5.75 10.72 14.60
CA SER A 164 -7.06 11.17 15.10
C SER A 164 -7.94 9.97 15.48
N GLU A 165 -8.91 10.18 16.36
CA GLU A 165 -9.88 9.13 16.72
C GLU A 165 -10.70 8.69 15.49
N GLU A 166 -11.05 9.64 14.60
CA GLU A 166 -11.72 9.34 13.33
C GLU A 166 -10.90 8.40 12.44
N MET A 167 -9.58 8.58 12.36
CA MET A 167 -8.69 7.67 11.63
C MET A 167 -8.59 6.29 12.28
N ARG A 168 -8.67 6.22 13.61
CA ARG A 168 -8.68 4.93 14.32
C ARG A 168 -9.94 4.13 14.07
N SER A 169 -11.08 4.78 13.93
CA SER A 169 -12.37 4.14 13.66
C SER A 169 -12.51 3.63 12.22
N LEU A 170 -11.66 4.09 11.29
CA LEU A 170 -11.64 3.68 9.88
C LEU A 170 -10.66 2.51 9.61
N LYS A 171 -9.84 2.16 10.58
CA LYS A 171 -8.89 1.03 10.51
C LYS A 171 -9.50 -0.21 11.10
#